data_712213c4a79095ee7aee8b1e52d04dce
#
_entry.id   712213c4a79095ee7aee8b1e52d04dce
#
_cell.length_a   1.000
_cell.length_b   1.000
_cell.length_c   1.000
_cell.angle_alpha   90.00
_cell.angle_beta   90.00
_cell.angle_gamma   90.00
#
_symmetry.space_group_name_H-M   'P 1'
#
loop_
_entity.id
_entity.type
_entity.pdbx_description
1 polymer ?
#
loop_
_entity_poly.entity_id
_entity_poly.type
_entity_poly.pdbx_seq_one_letter_code
_entity_poly.pdbx_strand_id
1 'polypeptide(L)'
;MATPRRAFISFDYDHDLDLKNLLVGQAKHSDTPFSIQDFSIKEAIAKDWKDKARTRILGCDVVIVICGVSTNTAAGVSAELKIAQEEGASYFLLWGRNGKTCVKPDAAKSTDKIYEWTWDNLKSLIHGSR
;
A
#
# COMPACT_ATOMS: atom_id res chain seq x y z
N MET A 1 10.21 -22.69 8.76
CA MET A 1 9.46 -21.44 9.01
C MET A 1 9.15 -20.75 7.69
N ALA A 2 7.95 -20.25 7.55
CA ALA A 2 7.58 -19.52 6.34
C ALA A 2 8.30 -18.17 6.29
N THR A 3 8.80 -17.82 5.12
CA THR A 3 9.38 -16.49 4.89
C THR A 3 8.26 -15.45 4.95
N PRO A 4 8.43 -14.33 5.68
CA PRO A 4 7.43 -13.26 5.67
C PRO A 4 7.17 -12.74 4.25
N ARG A 5 5.92 -12.42 3.95
CA ARG A 5 5.59 -11.81 2.66
C ARG A 5 6.21 -10.43 2.55
N ARG A 6 6.74 -10.11 1.38
CA ARG A 6 7.35 -8.81 1.11
C ARG A 6 6.26 -7.84 0.68
N ALA A 7 6.17 -6.71 1.37
CA ALA A 7 5.12 -5.72 1.11
C ALA A 7 5.71 -4.44 0.53
N PHE A 8 4.98 -3.85 -0.41
CA PHE A 8 5.23 -2.49 -0.90
C PHE A 8 4.14 -1.60 -0.32
N ILE A 9 4.51 -0.49 0.30
CA ILE A 9 3.55 0.46 0.85
C ILE A 9 3.34 1.60 -0.14
N SER A 10 2.12 1.72 -0.68
CA SER A 10 1.71 2.84 -1.51
C SER A 10 0.93 3.84 -0.65
N PHE A 11 1.38 5.08 -0.58
CA PHE A 11 0.76 6.09 0.28
C PHE A 11 0.98 7.50 -0.28
N ASP A 12 0.10 8.43 0.14
CA ASP A 12 0.23 9.85 -0.19
C ASP A 12 1.34 10.46 0.68
N TYR A 13 2.49 10.69 0.07
CA TYR A 13 3.67 11.17 0.80
C TYR A 13 3.45 12.52 1.46
N ASP A 14 2.67 13.39 0.83
CA ASP A 14 2.44 14.75 1.33
C ASP A 14 1.48 14.79 2.53
N HIS A 15 0.59 13.81 2.68
CA HIS A 15 -0.45 13.83 3.72
C HIS A 15 -0.37 12.67 4.70
N ASP A 16 0.17 11.51 4.30
CA ASP A 16 0.05 10.26 5.05
C ASP A 16 1.39 9.62 5.44
N LEU A 17 2.47 10.39 5.46
CA LEU A 17 3.79 9.89 5.85
C LEU A 17 3.79 9.29 7.26
N ASP A 18 3.04 9.88 8.18
CA ASP A 18 2.88 9.37 9.54
C ASP A 18 2.29 7.96 9.56
N LEU A 19 1.35 7.70 8.67
CA LEU A 19 0.70 6.38 8.56
C LEU A 19 1.68 5.34 8.02
N LYS A 20 2.50 5.71 7.04
CA LYS A 20 3.54 4.82 6.52
C LYS A 20 4.51 4.44 7.64
N ASN A 21 4.94 5.40 8.43
CA ASN A 21 5.86 5.15 9.54
C ASN A 21 5.24 4.23 10.60
N LEU A 22 3.94 4.37 10.85
CA LEU A 22 3.22 3.49 11.77
C LEU A 22 3.21 2.05 11.28
N LEU A 23 2.94 1.85 9.99
CA LEU A 23 2.92 0.51 9.39
C LEU A 23 4.33 -0.11 9.38
N VAL A 24 5.35 0.67 9.08
CA VAL A 24 6.75 0.22 9.15
C VAL A 24 7.08 -0.23 10.58
N GLY A 25 6.62 0.51 11.59
CA GLY A 25 6.79 0.13 12.99
C GLY A 25 6.12 -1.19 13.32
N GLN A 26 4.91 -1.42 12.82
CA GLN A 26 4.21 -2.69 12.99
C GLN A 26 4.95 -3.85 12.32
N ALA A 27 5.58 -3.60 11.17
CA ALA A 27 6.32 -4.63 10.45
C ALA A 27 7.55 -5.13 11.22
N LYS A 28 8.05 -4.34 12.18
CA LYS A 28 9.19 -4.73 13.02
C LYS A 28 8.79 -5.63 14.20
N HIS A 29 7.51 -5.80 14.44
CA HIS A 29 7.04 -6.67 15.52
C HIS A 29 7.37 -8.13 15.20
N SER A 30 7.79 -8.89 16.21
CA SER A 30 8.25 -10.28 16.03
C SER A 30 7.20 -11.21 15.44
N ASP A 31 5.91 -10.93 15.67
CA ASP A 31 4.81 -11.79 15.20
C ASP A 31 4.27 -11.33 13.83
N THR A 32 4.88 -10.33 13.22
CA THR A 32 4.38 -9.78 11.94
C THR A 32 4.63 -10.77 10.80
N PRO A 33 3.59 -11.11 10.00
CA PRO A 33 3.74 -12.06 8.90
C PRO A 33 4.27 -11.42 7.61
N PHE A 34 4.68 -10.17 7.65
CA PHE A 34 5.18 -9.46 6.47
C PHE A 34 6.40 -8.60 6.82
N SER A 35 7.17 -8.28 5.80
CA SER A 35 8.28 -7.32 5.89
C SER A 35 8.05 -6.21 4.88
N ILE A 36 8.54 -5.01 5.17
CA ILE A 36 8.45 -3.91 4.22
C ILE A 36 9.67 -3.98 3.29
N GLN A 37 9.41 -4.28 2.03
CA GLN A 37 10.46 -4.37 1.02
C GLN A 37 10.75 -3.00 0.42
N ASP A 38 9.69 -2.20 0.17
CA ASP A 38 9.82 -0.89 -0.45
C ASP A 38 8.55 -0.08 -0.18
N PHE A 39 8.58 1.20 -0.51
CA PHE A 39 7.44 2.10 -0.30
C PHE A 39 7.53 3.28 -1.28
N SER A 40 6.43 4.04 -1.39
CA SER A 40 6.36 5.26 -2.21
C SER A 40 7.44 6.25 -1.81
N ILE A 41 8.01 6.93 -2.79
CA ILE A 41 9.04 7.95 -2.55
C ILE A 41 8.52 9.31 -3.02
N LYS A 42 9.04 10.36 -2.40
CA LYS A 42 8.59 11.75 -2.66
C LYS A 42 9.28 12.38 -3.87
N GLU A 43 9.92 11.68 -4.70
CA GLU A 43 10.61 12.27 -5.83
C GLU A 43 9.64 12.71 -6.92
N ALA A 44 10.00 13.81 -7.60
CA ALA A 44 9.27 14.24 -8.78
C ALA A 44 9.20 13.09 -9.79
N ILE A 45 8.10 13.00 -10.51
CA ILE A 45 7.90 11.97 -11.52
C ILE A 45 8.93 12.19 -12.63
N ALA A 46 10.01 11.43 -12.59
CA ALA A 46 11.05 11.43 -13.61
C ALA A 46 10.55 10.64 -14.83
N LYS A 47 11.22 10.81 -15.96
CA LYS A 47 10.84 10.13 -17.20
C LYS A 47 10.72 8.62 -17.05
N ASP A 48 11.57 8.03 -16.22
CA ASP A 48 11.60 6.57 -15.97
C ASP A 48 10.94 6.16 -14.66
N TRP A 49 10.17 7.06 -14.03
CA TRP A 49 9.58 6.82 -12.73
C TRP A 49 8.67 5.57 -12.71
N LYS A 50 7.87 5.40 -13.76
CA LYS A 50 6.93 4.25 -13.84
C LYS A 50 7.68 2.93 -13.93
N ASP A 51 8.78 2.89 -14.67
CA ASP A 51 9.58 1.67 -14.79
C ASP A 51 10.23 1.31 -13.45
N LYS A 52 10.72 2.30 -12.73
CA LYS A 52 11.29 2.08 -11.38
C LYS A 52 10.24 1.60 -10.40
N ALA A 53 9.05 2.21 -10.40
CA ALA A 53 7.95 1.79 -9.55
C ALA A 53 7.53 0.36 -9.87
N ARG A 54 7.42 0.01 -11.15
CA ARG A 54 7.08 -1.35 -11.58
C ARG A 54 8.08 -2.37 -11.06
N THR A 55 9.37 -2.08 -11.17
CA THR A 55 10.43 -2.96 -10.68
C THR A 55 10.30 -3.21 -9.17
N ARG A 56 10.03 -2.15 -8.40
CA ARG A 56 9.85 -2.27 -6.94
C ARG A 56 8.62 -3.09 -6.59
N ILE A 57 7.51 -2.85 -7.26
CA ILE A 57 6.24 -3.56 -7.02
C ILE A 57 6.39 -5.03 -7.38
N LEU A 58 7.02 -5.35 -8.50
CA LEU A 58 7.26 -6.73 -8.91
C LEU A 58 8.18 -7.49 -7.96
N GLY A 59 9.03 -6.78 -7.21
CA GLY A 59 9.87 -7.39 -6.18
C GLY A 59 9.13 -7.73 -4.89
N CYS A 60 7.84 -7.41 -4.79
CA CYS A 60 7.04 -7.62 -3.59
C CYS A 60 5.97 -8.68 -3.82
N ASP A 61 5.46 -9.25 -2.72
CA ASP A 61 4.40 -10.26 -2.76
C ASP A 61 3.01 -9.61 -2.66
N VAL A 62 2.93 -8.40 -2.08
CA VAL A 62 1.66 -7.69 -1.88
C VAL A 62 1.90 -6.19 -1.86
N VAL A 63 0.94 -5.43 -2.36
CA VAL A 63 0.92 -3.96 -2.29
C VAL A 63 -0.12 -3.54 -1.26
N ILE A 64 0.30 -2.79 -0.25
CA ILE A 64 -0.59 -2.22 0.76
C ILE A 64 -0.81 -0.76 0.40
N VAL A 65 -2.05 -0.40 0.06
CA VAL A 65 -2.42 0.97 -0.28
C VAL A 65 -3.04 1.62 0.95
N ILE A 66 -2.35 2.59 1.55
CA ILE A 66 -2.90 3.33 2.69
C ILE A 66 -3.79 4.43 2.16
N CYS A 67 -5.07 4.40 2.56
CA CYS A 67 -6.05 5.40 2.15
C CYS A 67 -6.28 6.41 3.27
N GLY A 68 -6.05 7.68 2.97
CA GLY A 68 -6.34 8.81 3.85
C GLY A 68 -7.41 9.70 3.26
N VAL A 69 -7.55 10.91 3.79
CA VAL A 69 -8.62 11.84 3.39
C VAL A 69 -8.37 12.47 2.03
N SER A 70 -7.13 12.45 1.53
CA SER A 70 -6.73 13.08 0.26
C SER A 70 -6.19 12.08 -0.77
N THR A 71 -6.33 10.79 -0.54
CA THR A 71 -5.73 9.77 -1.39
C THR A 71 -6.26 9.80 -2.83
N ASN A 72 -7.49 10.26 -3.04
CA ASN A 72 -8.06 10.43 -4.37
C ASN A 72 -7.31 11.48 -5.22
N THR A 73 -6.57 12.37 -4.61
CA THR A 73 -5.77 13.38 -5.32
C THR A 73 -4.29 12.98 -5.45
N ALA A 74 -3.90 11.87 -4.87
CA ALA A 74 -2.51 11.41 -4.86
C ALA A 74 -2.17 10.69 -6.18
N ALA A 75 -1.64 11.43 -7.15
CA ALA A 75 -1.33 10.88 -8.47
C ALA A 75 -0.33 9.72 -8.41
N GLY A 76 0.65 9.78 -7.52
CA GLY A 76 1.62 8.71 -7.35
C GLY A 76 0.99 7.42 -6.85
N VAL A 77 0.07 7.50 -5.91
CA VAL A 77 -0.65 6.33 -5.38
C VAL A 77 -1.48 5.67 -6.49
N SER A 78 -2.23 6.48 -7.25
CA SER A 78 -3.03 5.96 -8.36
C SER A 78 -2.15 5.30 -9.42
N ALA A 79 -1.01 5.87 -9.74
CA ALA A 79 -0.08 5.28 -10.71
C ALA A 79 0.50 3.95 -10.20
N GLU A 80 0.85 3.87 -8.93
CA GLU A 80 1.36 2.63 -8.32
C GLU A 80 0.28 1.54 -8.28
N LEU A 81 -0.94 1.91 -7.92
CA LEU A 81 -2.06 0.96 -7.92
C LEU A 81 -2.36 0.45 -9.34
N LYS A 82 -2.32 1.33 -10.33
CA LYS A 82 -2.52 0.94 -11.72
C LYS A 82 -1.46 -0.05 -12.18
N ILE A 83 -0.20 0.17 -11.80
CA ILE A 83 0.90 -0.76 -12.10
C ILE A 83 0.61 -2.12 -11.46
N ALA A 84 0.20 -2.15 -10.20
CA ALA A 84 -0.15 -3.40 -9.52
C ALA A 84 -1.25 -4.15 -10.27
N GLN A 85 -2.29 -3.44 -10.71
CA GLN A 85 -3.39 -4.04 -11.48
C GLN A 85 -2.90 -4.59 -12.82
N GLU A 86 -2.07 -3.85 -13.54
CA GLU A 86 -1.55 -4.26 -14.85
C GLU A 86 -0.65 -5.49 -14.74
N GLU A 87 0.12 -5.59 -13.67
CA GLU A 87 1.05 -6.70 -13.45
C GLU A 87 0.40 -7.89 -12.74
N GLY A 88 -0.88 -7.81 -12.39
CA GLY A 88 -1.56 -8.87 -11.66
C GLY A 88 -1.05 -9.05 -10.24
N ALA A 89 -0.46 -8.02 -9.66
CA ALA A 89 0.05 -8.08 -8.29
C ALA A 89 -1.09 -8.08 -7.29
N SER A 90 -0.90 -8.82 -6.21
CA SER A 90 -1.86 -8.83 -5.10
C SER A 90 -1.82 -7.47 -4.38
N TYR A 91 -2.97 -6.91 -4.05
CA TYR A 91 -3.03 -5.64 -3.32
C TYR A 91 -4.29 -5.56 -2.47
N PHE A 92 -4.27 -4.69 -1.48
CA PHE A 92 -5.47 -4.31 -0.74
C PHE A 92 -5.35 -2.86 -0.26
N LEU A 93 -6.51 -2.25 0.03
CA LEU A 93 -6.62 -0.88 0.50
C LEU A 93 -6.89 -0.88 1.99
N LEU A 94 -6.19 -0.01 2.72
CA LEU A 94 -6.24 0.03 4.18
C LEU A 94 -6.76 1.40 4.64
N TRP A 95 -7.73 1.41 5.56
CA TRP A 95 -8.30 2.64 6.12
C TRP A 95 -7.29 3.25 7.09
N GLY A 96 -6.65 4.33 6.66
CA GLY A 96 -5.50 4.89 7.38
C GLY A 96 -5.84 5.76 8.57
N ARG A 97 -7.00 6.46 8.55
CA ARG A 97 -7.31 7.42 9.61
C ARG A 97 -8.65 7.11 10.26
N ASN A 98 -8.57 6.59 11.47
CA ASN A 98 -9.75 6.28 12.27
C ASN A 98 -10.50 7.58 12.60
N GLY A 99 -11.83 7.55 12.46
CA GLY A 99 -12.66 8.72 12.72
C GLY A 99 -12.70 9.76 11.60
N LYS A 100 -12.01 9.50 10.49
CA LYS A 100 -12.02 10.36 9.28
C LYS A 100 -12.61 9.59 8.11
N THR A 101 -13.09 10.31 7.10
CA THR A 101 -13.57 9.69 5.87
C THR A 101 -12.37 9.49 4.94
N CYS A 102 -11.89 8.26 4.84
CA CYS A 102 -10.83 7.91 3.92
C CYS A 102 -11.40 7.61 2.54
N VAL A 103 -10.65 7.93 1.50
CA VAL A 103 -11.10 7.79 0.12
C VAL A 103 -10.14 6.91 -0.68
N LYS A 104 -10.66 6.24 -1.70
CA LYS A 104 -9.88 5.39 -2.58
C LYS A 104 -9.04 6.23 -3.55
N PRO A 105 -7.87 5.73 -3.99
CA PRO A 105 -7.18 6.34 -5.13
C PRO A 105 -8.07 6.31 -6.38
N ASP A 106 -7.86 7.25 -7.29
CA ASP A 106 -8.64 7.30 -8.53
C ASP A 106 -8.53 6.03 -9.37
N ALA A 107 -7.39 5.35 -9.32
CA ALA A 107 -7.18 4.11 -10.06
C ALA A 107 -7.88 2.90 -9.44
N ALA A 108 -8.44 3.01 -8.25
CA ALA A 108 -9.15 1.91 -7.60
C ALA A 108 -10.42 1.53 -8.38
N LYS A 109 -10.73 0.25 -8.39
CA LYS A 109 -11.94 -0.26 -9.01
C LYS A 109 -13.13 -0.07 -8.08
N SER A 110 -14.34 -0.03 -8.64
CA SER A 110 -15.57 0.08 -7.85
C SER A 110 -15.72 -1.10 -6.87
N THR A 111 -15.18 -2.26 -7.23
CA THR A 111 -15.20 -3.46 -6.39
C THR A 111 -14.12 -3.47 -5.31
N ASP A 112 -13.12 -2.59 -5.39
CA ASP A 112 -12.08 -2.50 -4.38
C ASP A 112 -12.65 -1.89 -3.11
N LYS A 113 -12.41 -2.57 -1.98
CA LYS A 113 -12.91 -2.17 -0.67
C LYS A 113 -11.77 -1.65 0.18
N ILE A 114 -12.01 -0.60 0.97
CA ILE A 114 -11.06 -0.14 1.98
C ILE A 114 -11.31 -0.93 3.26
N TYR A 115 -10.31 -1.68 3.72
CA TYR A 115 -10.43 -2.53 4.91
C TYR A 115 -9.99 -1.77 6.16
N GLU A 116 -10.65 -2.04 7.26
CA GLU A 116 -10.29 -1.45 8.55
C GLU A 116 -8.86 -1.87 8.95
N TRP A 117 -8.07 -0.92 9.45
CA TRP A 117 -6.68 -1.18 9.86
C TRP A 117 -6.68 -1.74 11.28
N THR A 118 -6.79 -3.06 11.37
CA THR A 118 -6.64 -3.80 12.62
C THR A 118 -5.54 -4.85 12.42
N TRP A 119 -4.98 -5.31 13.51
CA TRP A 119 -3.94 -6.35 13.46
C TRP A 119 -4.47 -7.62 12.81
N ASP A 120 -5.68 -8.04 13.18
CA ASP A 120 -6.29 -9.25 12.61
C ASP A 120 -6.54 -9.10 11.12
N ASN A 121 -7.04 -7.96 10.68
CA ASN A 121 -7.24 -7.69 9.26
C ASN A 121 -5.93 -7.70 8.50
N LEU A 122 -4.89 -7.06 9.03
CA LEU A 122 -3.58 -7.07 8.39
C LEU A 122 -3.08 -8.48 8.15
N LYS A 123 -3.15 -9.35 9.15
CA LYS A 123 -2.71 -10.73 9.01
C LYS A 123 -3.51 -11.47 7.94
N SER A 124 -4.83 -11.33 7.94
CA SER A 124 -5.70 -11.98 6.97
C SER A 124 -5.47 -11.46 5.56
N LEU A 125 -5.39 -10.14 5.40
CA LEU A 125 -5.23 -9.50 4.09
C LEU A 125 -3.88 -9.81 3.45
N ILE A 126 -2.84 -9.87 4.24
CA ILE A 126 -1.49 -10.24 3.76
C ILE A 126 -1.52 -11.64 3.15
N HIS A 127 -2.34 -12.54 3.69
CA HIS A 127 -2.46 -13.92 3.20
C HIS A 127 -3.53 -14.09 2.12
N GLY A 128 -4.18 -13.01 1.69
CA GLY A 128 -5.08 -13.04 0.54
C GLY A 128 -6.57 -13.13 0.87
N SER A 129 -6.97 -12.96 2.10
CA SER A 129 -8.39 -12.98 2.51
C SER A 129 -9.08 -11.65 2.15
N ARG A 130 -9.60 -11.53 0.93
CA ARG A 130 -10.23 -10.30 0.43
C ARG A 130 -11.56 -10.57 -0.22
#